data_4d2a4c6fd6a3fcc593f6c1462aa134df
#
_entry.id   4d2a4c6fd6a3fcc593f6c1462aa134df
#
_cell.length_a   1.000
_cell.length_b   1.000
_cell.length_c   1.000
_cell.angle_alpha   90.00
_cell.angle_beta   90.00
_cell.angle_gamma   90.00
#
_symmetry.space_group_name_H-M   'P 1'
#
loop_
_entity.id
_entity.type
_entity.pdbx_description
1 polymer ?
#
loop_
_entity_poly.entity_id
_entity_poly.type
_entity_poly.pdbx_seq_one_letter_code
_entity_poly.pdbx_strand_id
1 'polypeptide(L)'
;MCKGSKILHNMEYIELSVNISNEEQGEILIALLSDYPFEAFDGDEQVLRAYIQTAEYEQCSEEVEQLLAEQAADYQVTAVEQQNWNAEWESEWEAVDVDGERPIRIRAEHHQPAAEGVLDVVIAPRMSFGTGHHTTTALMAQTIASMSLDGLAGLDMGCGTGVLAIVAVGCGAKRMMAVDIDDWACDSCRDSMALSGVEQSIDVRCGSIEAVKGEHYDFILANINRNILTDMMPSFAELLSSGGKLLMSGFLVEDVAIIEASAAEYGFESVERKERDGWVVVVCRKI
;
A
#
# COMPACT_ATOMS: atom_id res chain seq x y z
N MET A 1 2.61 -9.92 -45.97
CA MET A 1 1.28 -9.87 -45.35
C MET A 1 1.49 -9.98 -43.85
N CYS A 2 1.57 -8.84 -43.19
CA CYS A 2 1.84 -8.71 -41.77
C CYS A 2 0.62 -9.18 -40.96
N LYS A 3 0.77 -10.22 -40.18
CA LYS A 3 -0.14 -10.62 -39.12
C LYS A 3 0.67 -10.74 -37.81
N GLY A 4 1.05 -9.60 -37.25
CA GLY A 4 1.79 -9.58 -35.99
C GLY A 4 1.43 -8.43 -35.05
N SER A 5 0.46 -7.57 -35.42
CA SER A 5 0.27 -6.29 -34.74
C SER A 5 -0.97 -6.20 -33.82
N LYS A 6 -1.44 -7.27 -33.20
CA LYS A 6 -2.67 -7.23 -32.38
C LYS A 6 -2.56 -7.85 -30.98
N ILE A 7 -1.41 -8.37 -30.56
CA ILE A 7 -1.27 -9.07 -29.27
C ILE A 7 -0.49 -8.24 -28.23
N LEU A 8 0.28 -7.23 -28.63
CA LEU A 8 1.16 -6.48 -27.73
C LEU A 8 0.49 -5.38 -26.85
N HIS A 9 -0.82 -5.13 -27.00
CA HIS A 9 -1.49 -3.99 -26.36
C HIS A 9 -1.88 -4.22 -24.88
N ASN A 10 -1.45 -5.33 -24.25
CA ASN A 10 -1.78 -5.62 -22.85
C ASN A 10 -0.59 -6.14 -22.03
N MET A 11 0.64 -5.93 -22.47
CA MET A 11 1.85 -6.34 -21.74
C MET A 11 2.62 -5.09 -21.33
N GLU A 12 2.81 -4.93 -20.03
CA GLU A 12 3.43 -3.71 -19.48
C GLU A 12 4.94 -3.69 -19.65
N TYR A 13 5.61 -4.86 -19.71
CA TYR A 13 7.06 -4.98 -19.77
C TYR A 13 7.57 -5.91 -20.87
N ILE A 14 8.78 -5.62 -21.31
CA ILE A 14 9.60 -6.45 -22.19
C ILE A 14 10.85 -6.87 -21.44
N GLU A 15 11.18 -8.15 -21.49
CA GLU A 15 12.48 -8.71 -21.13
C GLU A 15 13.32 -8.83 -22.38
N LEU A 16 14.47 -8.17 -22.39
CA LEU A 16 15.54 -8.33 -23.34
C LEU A 16 16.58 -9.26 -22.73
N SER A 17 16.60 -10.53 -23.18
CA SER A 17 17.58 -11.52 -22.76
C SER A 17 18.73 -11.54 -23.75
N VAL A 18 19.96 -11.22 -23.31
CA VAL A 18 21.16 -11.15 -24.16
C VAL A 18 22.16 -12.23 -23.71
N ASN A 19 22.58 -13.09 -24.65
CA ASN A 19 23.63 -14.06 -24.38
C ASN A 19 24.99 -13.35 -24.27
N ILE A 20 25.70 -13.57 -23.17
CA ILE A 20 27.02 -12.99 -22.90
C ILE A 20 28.09 -14.07 -22.85
N SER A 21 29.28 -13.73 -23.33
CA SER A 21 30.41 -14.67 -23.39
C SER A 21 31.23 -14.67 -22.11
N ASN A 22 31.15 -13.58 -21.31
CA ASN A 22 31.83 -13.38 -20.04
C ASN A 22 31.26 -12.18 -19.30
N GLU A 23 31.64 -12.01 -18.04
CA GLU A 23 31.19 -10.96 -17.14
C GLU A 23 31.52 -9.52 -17.68
N GLU A 24 32.72 -9.33 -18.30
CA GLU A 24 33.13 -8.06 -18.87
C GLU A 24 32.18 -7.59 -20.01
N GLN A 25 31.74 -8.52 -20.86
CA GLN A 25 30.74 -8.22 -21.89
C GLN A 25 29.39 -7.83 -21.27
N GLY A 26 29.00 -8.49 -20.18
CA GLY A 26 27.79 -8.15 -19.43
C GLY A 26 27.84 -6.73 -18.88
N GLU A 27 28.93 -6.36 -18.23
CA GLU A 27 29.13 -4.99 -17.70
C GLU A 27 29.12 -3.92 -18.80
N ILE A 28 29.72 -4.19 -19.94
CA ILE A 28 29.69 -3.28 -21.11
C ILE A 28 28.26 -3.10 -21.62
N LEU A 29 27.52 -4.19 -21.75
CA LEU A 29 26.13 -4.15 -22.22
C LEU A 29 25.23 -3.41 -21.24
N ILE A 30 25.38 -3.63 -19.93
CA ILE A 30 24.66 -2.87 -18.91
C ILE A 30 24.93 -1.37 -19.03
N ALA A 31 26.20 -1.00 -19.19
CA ALA A 31 26.58 0.41 -19.35
C ALA A 31 25.93 1.06 -20.60
N LEU A 32 25.94 0.35 -21.73
CA LEU A 32 25.36 0.83 -22.98
C LEU A 32 23.82 0.86 -22.95
N LEU A 33 23.18 -0.15 -22.37
CA LEU A 33 21.73 -0.22 -22.25
C LEU A 33 21.18 0.76 -21.19
N SER A 34 22.01 1.19 -20.25
CA SER A 34 21.62 2.20 -19.25
C SER A 34 21.45 3.61 -19.85
N ASP A 35 21.86 3.84 -21.09
CA ASP A 35 21.55 5.08 -21.84
C ASP A 35 20.10 5.09 -22.36
N TYR A 36 19.39 3.96 -22.27
CA TYR A 36 17.99 3.78 -22.62
C TYR A 36 17.14 3.58 -21.36
N PRO A 37 15.80 3.70 -21.43
CA PRO A 37 14.92 3.64 -20.26
C PRO A 37 14.70 2.21 -19.71
N PHE A 38 15.74 1.38 -19.64
CA PHE A 38 15.69 0.11 -18.93
C PHE A 38 15.69 0.36 -17.42
N GLU A 39 14.72 -0.24 -16.71
CA GLU A 39 14.49 -0.01 -15.29
C GLU A 39 15.25 -0.99 -14.37
N ALA A 40 15.55 -2.19 -14.88
CA ALA A 40 16.24 -3.21 -14.11
C ALA A 40 17.12 -4.10 -14.98
N PHE A 41 18.20 -4.57 -14.39
CA PHE A 41 19.11 -5.56 -14.98
C PHE A 41 19.29 -6.71 -14.01
N ASP A 42 19.21 -7.95 -14.53
CA ASP A 42 19.43 -9.20 -13.82
C ASP A 42 20.18 -10.18 -14.74
N GLY A 43 20.69 -11.24 -14.21
CA GLY A 43 21.32 -12.26 -15.03
C GLY A 43 22.33 -13.12 -14.28
N ASP A 44 23.00 -13.97 -15.04
CA ASP A 44 24.06 -14.85 -14.58
C ASP A 44 25.30 -14.72 -15.49
N GLU A 45 26.28 -15.62 -15.36
CA GLU A 45 27.52 -15.58 -16.15
C GLU A 45 27.33 -15.78 -17.66
N GLN A 46 26.13 -16.18 -18.12
CA GLN A 46 25.84 -16.52 -19.51
C GLN A 46 24.74 -15.66 -20.14
N VAL A 47 23.86 -15.09 -19.34
CA VAL A 47 22.70 -14.33 -19.84
C VAL A 47 22.51 -13.06 -19.02
N LEU A 48 22.49 -11.91 -19.72
CA LEU A 48 22.02 -10.64 -19.17
C LEU A 48 20.54 -10.47 -19.52
N ARG A 49 19.72 -10.13 -18.54
CA ARG A 49 18.31 -9.76 -18.72
C ARG A 49 18.13 -8.28 -18.37
N ALA A 50 17.48 -7.55 -19.26
CA ALA A 50 17.16 -6.15 -19.06
C ALA A 50 15.65 -5.95 -19.23
N TYR A 51 15.04 -5.16 -18.36
CA TYR A 51 13.59 -4.95 -18.30
C TYR A 51 13.22 -3.51 -18.62
N ILE A 52 12.26 -3.33 -19.52
CA ILE A 52 11.81 -2.03 -20.02
C ILE A 52 10.29 -2.05 -20.22
N GLN A 53 9.62 -0.91 -20.02
CA GLN A 53 8.19 -0.80 -20.33
C GLN A 53 7.97 -0.93 -21.84
N THR A 54 6.91 -1.63 -22.23
CA THR A 54 6.59 -1.88 -23.65
C THR A 54 6.51 -0.59 -24.48
N ALA A 55 5.85 0.44 -23.91
CA ALA A 55 5.69 1.71 -24.58
C ALA A 55 7.02 2.46 -24.80
N GLU A 56 7.99 2.29 -23.93
CA GLU A 56 9.32 2.89 -24.04
C GLU A 56 10.21 2.08 -24.99
N TYR A 57 10.11 0.74 -24.94
CA TYR A 57 10.80 -0.13 -25.88
C TYR A 57 10.40 0.13 -27.33
N GLU A 58 9.12 0.35 -27.61
CA GLU A 58 8.62 0.69 -28.95
C GLU A 58 9.27 1.97 -29.50
N GLN A 59 9.70 2.88 -28.64
CA GLN A 59 10.34 4.14 -29.05
C GLN A 59 11.84 4.00 -29.33
N CYS A 60 12.53 3.06 -28.70
CA CYS A 60 13.98 2.88 -28.80
C CYS A 60 14.41 1.53 -29.40
N SER A 61 13.50 0.67 -29.80
CA SER A 61 13.78 -0.69 -30.25
C SER A 61 14.78 -0.76 -31.40
N GLU A 62 14.66 0.11 -32.43
CA GLU A 62 15.56 0.13 -33.58
C GLU A 62 17.01 0.48 -33.16
N GLU A 63 17.17 1.41 -32.22
CA GLU A 63 18.47 1.83 -31.69
C GLU A 63 19.11 0.75 -30.82
N VAL A 64 18.32 0.11 -29.95
CA VAL A 64 18.75 -1.01 -29.11
C VAL A 64 19.16 -2.21 -29.96
N GLU A 65 18.38 -2.57 -30.97
CA GLU A 65 18.72 -3.66 -31.90
C GLU A 65 20.02 -3.39 -32.68
N GLN A 66 20.22 -2.15 -33.11
CA GLN A 66 21.47 -1.74 -33.78
C GLN A 66 22.66 -1.84 -32.82
N LEU A 67 22.52 -1.38 -31.58
CA LEU A 67 23.55 -1.47 -30.55
C LEU A 67 23.94 -2.93 -30.28
N LEU A 68 22.97 -3.82 -30.12
CA LEU A 68 23.22 -5.26 -29.89
C LEU A 68 23.90 -5.91 -31.10
N ALA A 69 23.53 -5.53 -32.31
CA ALA A 69 24.18 -6.00 -33.53
C ALA A 69 25.65 -5.54 -33.61
N GLU A 70 25.96 -4.30 -33.22
CA GLU A 70 27.34 -3.79 -33.15
C GLU A 70 28.20 -4.52 -32.11
N GLN A 71 27.58 -5.02 -31.02
CA GLN A 71 28.24 -5.84 -30.01
C GLN A 71 28.27 -7.33 -30.37
N ALA A 72 27.77 -7.72 -31.55
CA ALA A 72 27.64 -9.12 -32.01
C ALA A 72 26.96 -10.03 -30.96
N ALA A 73 26.01 -9.49 -30.23
CA ALA A 73 25.30 -10.17 -29.15
C ALA A 73 24.04 -10.84 -29.69
N ASP A 74 23.88 -12.14 -29.40
CA ASP A 74 22.62 -12.86 -29.63
C ASP A 74 21.63 -12.50 -28.53
N TYR A 75 20.42 -12.10 -28.92
CA TYR A 75 19.40 -11.67 -27.98
C TYR A 75 18.01 -12.22 -28.33
N GLN A 76 17.16 -12.23 -27.34
CA GLN A 76 15.74 -12.55 -27.46
C GLN A 76 14.91 -11.46 -26.77
N VAL A 77 13.87 -11.00 -27.44
CA VAL A 77 12.89 -10.07 -26.87
C VAL A 77 11.65 -10.88 -26.52
N THR A 78 11.30 -10.91 -25.24
CA THR A 78 10.14 -11.62 -24.73
C THR A 78 9.23 -10.63 -24.05
N ALA A 79 7.96 -10.59 -24.45
CA ALA A 79 6.98 -9.89 -23.68
C ALA A 79 6.81 -10.60 -22.33
N VAL A 80 7.07 -9.89 -21.25
CA VAL A 80 6.81 -10.41 -19.91
C VAL A 80 5.30 -10.36 -19.73
N GLU A 81 4.65 -11.53 -19.87
CA GLU A 81 3.32 -11.65 -19.29
C GLU A 81 3.49 -11.27 -17.82
N GLN A 82 2.72 -10.31 -17.37
CA GLN A 82 2.60 -10.05 -15.94
C GLN A 82 2.20 -11.38 -15.30
N GLN A 83 3.20 -12.19 -14.96
CA GLN A 83 2.96 -13.31 -14.06
C GLN A 83 2.47 -12.63 -12.80
N ASN A 84 1.20 -12.82 -12.52
CA ASN A 84 0.60 -12.28 -11.33
C ASN A 84 1.16 -13.06 -10.14
N TRP A 85 2.44 -12.75 -9.81
CA TRP A 85 3.11 -13.24 -8.58
C TRP A 85 2.23 -12.90 -7.37
N ASN A 86 1.39 -11.89 -7.52
CA ASN A 86 0.38 -11.49 -6.56
C ASN A 86 -0.74 -12.52 -6.46
N ALA A 87 -1.17 -13.15 -7.56
CA ALA A 87 -2.26 -14.14 -7.53
C ALA A 87 -1.87 -15.39 -6.74
N GLU A 88 -0.60 -15.82 -6.81
CA GLU A 88 -0.11 -16.94 -6.02
C GLU A 88 -0.03 -16.55 -4.53
N TRP A 89 0.57 -15.40 -4.22
CA TRP A 89 0.58 -14.85 -2.87
C TRP A 89 -0.83 -14.53 -2.34
N GLU A 90 -1.67 -13.92 -3.16
CA GLU A 90 -3.08 -13.64 -2.82
C GLU A 90 -3.89 -14.91 -2.56
N SER A 91 -3.56 -16.03 -3.23
CA SER A 91 -4.23 -17.32 -3.02
C SER A 91 -3.77 -18.04 -1.75
N GLU A 92 -2.54 -17.78 -1.29
CA GLU A 92 -1.97 -18.35 -0.06
C GLU A 92 -2.27 -17.50 1.19
N TRP A 93 -2.78 -16.27 0.98
CA TRP A 93 -3.11 -15.37 2.09
C TRP A 93 -4.30 -15.90 2.90
N GLU A 94 -4.13 -16.04 4.20
CA GLU A 94 -5.16 -16.55 5.10
C GLU A 94 -6.01 -15.41 5.68
N ALA A 95 -7.29 -15.68 5.97
CA ALA A 95 -8.14 -14.73 6.68
C ALA A 95 -7.66 -14.52 8.12
N VAL A 96 -7.77 -13.28 8.61
CA VAL A 96 -7.34 -12.88 9.95
C VAL A 96 -8.56 -12.61 10.82
N ASP A 97 -8.66 -13.29 11.94
CA ASP A 97 -9.67 -13.04 12.98
C ASP A 97 -9.06 -12.16 14.08
N VAL A 98 -9.70 -11.02 14.33
CA VAL A 98 -9.31 -10.05 15.36
C VAL A 98 -10.33 -10.14 16.51
N ASP A 99 -9.86 -10.64 17.65
CA ASP A 99 -10.69 -10.77 18.86
C ASP A 99 -10.90 -9.41 19.54
N GLY A 100 -12.04 -9.24 20.20
CA GLY A 100 -12.34 -8.04 20.96
C GLY A 100 -13.82 -7.95 21.35
N GLU A 101 -14.23 -6.79 21.88
CA GLU A 101 -15.64 -6.52 22.23
C GLU A 101 -16.56 -6.63 20.99
N ARG A 102 -16.05 -6.26 19.83
CA ARG A 102 -16.65 -6.51 18.52
C ARG A 102 -15.63 -7.29 17.71
N PRO A 103 -15.78 -8.61 17.58
CA PRO A 103 -14.87 -9.42 16.77
C PRO A 103 -14.96 -9.05 15.30
N ILE A 104 -13.81 -9.12 14.59
CA ILE A 104 -13.68 -8.73 13.20
C ILE A 104 -13.00 -9.89 12.45
N ARG A 105 -13.50 -10.21 11.26
CA ARG A 105 -12.82 -11.07 10.29
C ARG A 105 -12.38 -10.24 9.10
N ILE A 106 -11.08 -10.19 8.87
CA ILE A 106 -10.48 -9.57 7.69
C ILE A 106 -10.16 -10.69 6.71
N ARG A 107 -10.70 -10.61 5.49
CA ARG A 107 -10.59 -11.69 4.52
C ARG A 107 -10.56 -11.20 3.07
N ALA A 108 -10.06 -12.03 2.16
CA ALA A 108 -10.26 -11.86 0.73
C ALA A 108 -11.63 -12.43 0.30
N GLU A 109 -12.06 -12.10 -0.91
CA GLU A 109 -13.37 -12.52 -1.46
C GLU A 109 -13.54 -14.05 -1.47
N HIS A 110 -12.47 -14.79 -1.79
CA HIS A 110 -12.50 -16.26 -1.89
C HIS A 110 -12.56 -16.99 -0.54
N HIS A 111 -12.32 -16.31 0.58
CA HIS A 111 -12.41 -16.90 1.92
C HIS A 111 -13.86 -17.04 2.39
N GLN A 112 -14.07 -17.96 3.34
CA GLN A 112 -15.37 -18.10 3.98
C GLN A 112 -15.77 -16.81 4.70
N PRO A 113 -17.03 -16.35 4.54
CA PRO A 113 -17.55 -15.19 5.24
C PRO A 113 -17.45 -15.31 6.76
N ALA A 114 -17.48 -14.17 7.45
CA ALA A 114 -17.53 -14.12 8.90
C ALA A 114 -18.79 -14.82 9.47
N ALA A 115 -18.66 -15.33 10.68
CA ALA A 115 -19.80 -15.87 11.44
C ALA A 115 -20.78 -14.74 11.82
N GLU A 116 -22.03 -15.12 12.17
CA GLU A 116 -23.02 -14.16 12.64
C GLU A 116 -22.52 -13.41 13.89
N GLY A 117 -22.66 -12.10 13.87
CA GLY A 117 -22.18 -11.22 14.96
C GLY A 117 -20.70 -10.81 14.86
N VAL A 118 -19.96 -11.29 13.89
CA VAL A 118 -18.59 -10.87 13.58
C VAL A 118 -18.62 -9.86 12.44
N LEU A 119 -17.91 -8.75 12.58
CA LEU A 119 -17.75 -7.77 11.50
C LEU A 119 -16.95 -8.38 10.34
N ASP A 120 -17.57 -8.52 9.19
CA ASP A 120 -16.95 -9.07 7.98
C ASP A 120 -16.33 -7.96 7.14
N VAL A 121 -15.00 -7.94 7.02
CA VAL A 121 -14.22 -6.97 6.28
C VAL A 121 -13.56 -7.67 5.10
N VAL A 122 -14.02 -7.37 3.89
CA VAL A 122 -13.49 -7.97 2.68
C VAL A 122 -12.51 -7.00 2.02
N ILE A 123 -11.27 -7.44 1.81
CA ILE A 123 -10.24 -6.62 1.20
C ILE A 123 -9.71 -7.26 -0.09
N ALA A 124 -9.19 -6.41 -0.98
CA ALA A 124 -8.36 -6.80 -2.11
C ALA A 124 -6.90 -6.73 -1.66
N PRO A 125 -6.25 -7.88 -1.34
CA PRO A 125 -4.96 -7.86 -0.64
C PRO A 125 -3.80 -7.38 -1.50
N ARG A 126 -3.97 -6.98 -2.72
CA ARG A 126 -2.91 -6.52 -3.63
C ARG A 126 -1.61 -6.20 -2.86
N MET A 127 -0.44 -6.07 -3.41
CA MET A 127 0.83 -5.83 -2.70
C MET A 127 0.84 -4.56 -1.81
N SER A 128 -0.32 -4.18 -1.28
CA SER A 128 -0.50 -3.03 -0.39
C SER A 128 -0.49 -3.46 1.07
N PHE A 129 0.04 -2.60 1.94
CA PHE A 129 -0.01 -2.80 3.39
C PHE A 129 -1.47 -2.77 3.89
N GLY A 130 -1.74 -3.48 5.01
CA GLY A 130 -3.08 -3.47 5.62
C GLY A 130 -3.89 -4.76 5.41
N THR A 131 -3.22 -5.90 5.20
CA THR A 131 -3.86 -7.22 5.06
C THR A 131 -4.42 -7.79 6.38
N GLY A 132 -4.14 -7.16 7.50
CA GLY A 132 -4.57 -7.64 8.83
C GLY A 132 -3.54 -8.52 9.56
N HIS A 133 -2.62 -9.17 8.85
CA HIS A 133 -1.62 -10.05 9.47
C HIS A 133 -0.61 -9.33 10.35
N HIS A 134 -0.26 -8.09 9.98
CA HIS A 134 0.65 -7.33 10.79
C HIS A 134 0.00 -6.95 12.13
N THR A 135 0.74 -7.13 13.21
CA THR A 135 0.26 -6.87 14.59
C THR A 135 -0.33 -5.47 14.74
N THR A 136 0.24 -4.44 14.10
CA THR A 136 -0.26 -3.06 14.16
C THR A 136 -1.65 -2.93 13.56
N THR A 137 -1.94 -3.58 12.42
CA THR A 137 -3.26 -3.54 11.78
C THR A 137 -4.31 -4.19 12.68
N ALA A 138 -4.01 -5.35 13.26
CA ALA A 138 -4.91 -6.03 14.18
C ALA A 138 -5.17 -5.20 15.46
N LEU A 139 -4.11 -4.60 16.05
CA LEU A 139 -4.24 -3.71 17.21
C LEU A 139 -5.07 -2.46 16.91
N MET A 140 -4.85 -1.82 15.77
CA MET A 140 -5.64 -0.68 15.30
C MET A 140 -7.10 -1.08 15.12
N ALA A 141 -7.39 -2.16 14.39
CA ALA A 141 -8.74 -2.65 14.17
C ALA A 141 -9.46 -2.95 15.49
N GLN A 142 -8.79 -3.63 16.44
CA GLN A 142 -9.31 -3.89 17.78
C GLN A 142 -9.58 -2.60 18.57
N THR A 143 -8.73 -1.59 18.42
CA THR A 143 -8.91 -0.31 19.11
C THR A 143 -10.08 0.47 18.52
N ILE A 144 -10.20 0.51 17.19
CA ILE A 144 -11.33 1.12 16.48
C ILE A 144 -12.64 0.46 16.89
N ALA A 145 -12.67 -0.88 17.00
CA ALA A 145 -13.86 -1.64 17.39
C ALA A 145 -14.35 -1.34 18.82
N SER A 146 -13.47 -0.87 19.70
CA SER A 146 -13.84 -0.44 21.07
C SER A 146 -14.29 1.02 21.17
N MET A 147 -14.25 1.78 20.05
CA MET A 147 -14.67 3.18 20.04
C MET A 147 -16.16 3.34 19.74
N SER A 148 -16.76 4.42 20.24
CA SER A 148 -18.08 4.90 19.81
C SER A 148 -17.89 5.82 18.62
N LEU A 149 -18.20 5.34 17.40
CA LEU A 149 -17.98 6.08 16.15
C LEU A 149 -19.27 6.54 15.47
N ASP A 150 -20.44 6.26 16.07
CA ASP A 150 -21.74 6.55 15.48
C ASP A 150 -21.86 8.03 15.05
N GLY A 151 -22.06 8.22 13.75
CA GLY A 151 -22.25 9.53 13.16
C GLY A 151 -20.99 10.37 12.95
N LEU A 152 -19.81 9.88 13.36
CA LEU A 152 -18.54 10.61 13.27
C LEU A 152 -17.94 10.51 11.87
N ALA A 153 -17.14 11.52 11.52
CA ALA A 153 -16.32 11.57 10.30
C ALA A 153 -14.85 11.37 10.65
N GLY A 154 -14.16 10.46 9.95
CA GLY A 154 -12.77 10.11 10.19
C GLY A 154 -11.88 10.27 8.97
N LEU A 155 -10.56 10.35 9.24
CA LEU A 155 -9.48 10.28 8.26
C LEU A 155 -8.66 9.01 8.51
N ASP A 156 -8.33 8.27 7.45
CA ASP A 156 -7.37 7.17 7.45
C ASP A 156 -6.16 7.60 6.60
N MET A 157 -5.06 7.95 7.27
CA MET A 157 -3.85 8.46 6.64
C MET A 157 -2.81 7.37 6.47
N GLY A 158 -2.38 7.11 5.22
CA GLY A 158 -1.64 5.91 4.84
C GLY A 158 -2.58 4.70 4.82
N CYS A 159 -3.68 4.80 4.06
CA CYS A 159 -4.78 3.84 4.16
C CYS A 159 -4.46 2.44 3.64
N GLY A 160 -3.45 2.27 2.76
CA GLY A 160 -3.13 0.98 2.17
C GLY A 160 -4.34 0.31 1.52
N THR A 161 -4.68 -0.90 1.96
CA THR A 161 -5.88 -1.61 1.51
C THR A 161 -7.20 -0.96 1.92
N GLY A 162 -7.19 0.09 2.75
CA GLY A 162 -8.39 0.70 3.31
C GLY A 162 -9.03 -0.07 4.47
N VAL A 163 -8.39 -1.12 4.97
CA VAL A 163 -8.94 -1.99 6.01
C VAL A 163 -9.40 -1.23 7.26
N LEU A 164 -8.64 -0.24 7.73
CA LEU A 164 -8.99 0.52 8.93
C LEU A 164 -10.19 1.45 8.71
N ALA A 165 -10.27 2.08 7.54
CA ALA A 165 -11.43 2.88 7.13
C ALA A 165 -12.70 2.00 7.05
N ILE A 166 -12.59 0.79 6.47
CA ILE A 166 -13.71 -0.16 6.36
C ILE A 166 -14.15 -0.63 7.76
N VAL A 167 -13.20 -0.96 8.64
CA VAL A 167 -13.49 -1.30 10.04
C VAL A 167 -14.22 -0.14 10.74
N ALA A 168 -13.75 1.11 10.56
CA ALA A 168 -14.38 2.27 11.18
C ALA A 168 -15.84 2.46 10.72
N VAL A 169 -16.11 2.31 9.42
CA VAL A 169 -17.49 2.35 8.88
C VAL A 169 -18.33 1.21 9.46
N GLY A 170 -17.80 -0.03 9.49
CA GLY A 170 -18.47 -1.18 10.13
C GLY A 170 -18.74 -0.98 11.62
N CYS A 171 -17.97 -0.10 12.29
CA CYS A 171 -18.16 0.29 13.69
C CYS A 171 -19.06 1.53 13.88
N GLY A 172 -19.67 2.07 12.81
CA GLY A 172 -20.66 3.14 12.90
C GLY A 172 -20.17 4.50 12.42
N ALA A 173 -18.92 4.64 11.94
CA ALA A 173 -18.46 5.90 11.35
C ALA A 173 -19.35 6.27 10.16
N LYS A 174 -19.80 7.52 10.12
CA LYS A 174 -20.71 8.01 9.10
C LYS A 174 -19.99 8.19 7.75
N ARG A 175 -18.74 8.63 7.82
CA ARG A 175 -17.92 8.92 6.63
C ARG A 175 -16.45 8.76 6.98
N MET A 176 -15.69 8.23 6.04
CA MET A 176 -14.24 8.18 6.10
C MET A 176 -13.64 8.87 4.87
N MET A 177 -12.53 9.56 5.07
CA MET A 177 -11.61 9.93 4.03
C MET A 177 -10.39 9.02 4.14
N ALA A 178 -10.04 8.31 3.08
CA ALA A 178 -8.85 7.47 3.00
C ALA A 178 -7.82 8.14 2.10
N VAL A 179 -6.59 8.29 2.58
CA VAL A 179 -5.52 8.97 1.84
C VAL A 179 -4.26 8.13 1.83
N ASP A 180 -3.68 7.94 0.65
CA ASP A 180 -2.37 7.31 0.48
C ASP A 180 -1.58 8.03 -0.62
N ILE A 181 -0.25 8.01 -0.53
CA ILE A 181 0.61 8.60 -1.56
C ILE A 181 0.83 7.65 -2.75
N ASP A 182 0.58 6.37 -2.55
CA ASP A 182 0.78 5.31 -3.53
C ASP A 182 -0.52 5.06 -4.29
N ASP A 183 -0.48 5.20 -5.62
CA ASP A 183 -1.62 4.94 -6.49
C ASP A 183 -2.12 3.50 -6.39
N TRP A 184 -1.23 2.52 -6.20
CA TRP A 184 -1.60 1.11 -6.00
C TRP A 184 -2.37 0.89 -4.69
N ALA A 185 -1.97 1.59 -3.62
CA ALA A 185 -2.70 1.56 -2.36
C ALA A 185 -4.09 2.17 -2.51
N CYS A 186 -4.19 3.30 -3.21
CA CYS A 186 -5.47 3.94 -3.51
C CYS A 186 -6.41 3.03 -4.30
N ASP A 187 -5.90 2.31 -5.29
CA ASP A 187 -6.70 1.37 -6.09
C ASP A 187 -7.10 0.13 -5.27
N SER A 188 -6.18 -0.40 -4.45
CA SER A 188 -6.49 -1.48 -3.50
C SER A 188 -7.58 -1.08 -2.51
N CYS A 189 -7.52 0.16 -1.99
CA CYS A 189 -8.55 0.72 -1.11
C CYS A 189 -9.92 0.79 -1.82
N ARG A 190 -9.97 1.29 -3.07
CA ARG A 190 -11.21 1.36 -3.85
C ARG A 190 -11.83 -0.01 -4.10
N ASP A 191 -11.00 -1.00 -4.47
CA ASP A 191 -11.48 -2.38 -4.66
C ASP A 191 -12.00 -2.98 -3.36
N SER A 192 -11.27 -2.78 -2.24
CA SER A 192 -11.68 -3.28 -0.92
C SER A 192 -13.00 -2.66 -0.44
N MET A 193 -13.22 -1.35 -0.71
CA MET A 193 -14.49 -0.68 -0.42
C MET A 193 -15.64 -1.30 -1.20
N ALA A 194 -15.45 -1.59 -2.49
CA ALA A 194 -16.44 -2.22 -3.35
C ALA A 194 -16.77 -3.64 -2.86
N LEU A 195 -15.76 -4.44 -2.55
CA LEU A 195 -15.92 -5.79 -1.99
C LEU A 195 -16.64 -5.80 -0.64
N SER A 196 -16.39 -4.79 0.20
CA SER A 196 -17.05 -4.64 1.51
C SER A 196 -18.38 -3.90 1.44
N GLY A 197 -18.79 -3.37 0.27
CA GLY A 197 -20.07 -2.66 0.06
C GLY A 197 -20.19 -1.33 0.81
N VAL A 198 -19.07 -0.60 0.98
CA VAL A 198 -18.99 0.65 1.77
C VAL A 198 -18.57 1.88 0.96
N GLU A 199 -18.63 1.81 -0.38
CA GLU A 199 -18.19 2.87 -1.31
C GLU A 199 -18.87 4.22 -1.06
N GLN A 200 -20.11 4.20 -0.56
CA GLN A 200 -20.84 5.43 -0.26
C GLN A 200 -20.39 6.13 1.04
N SER A 201 -19.61 5.43 1.86
CA SER A 201 -19.16 5.91 3.17
C SER A 201 -17.70 6.26 3.22
N ILE A 202 -16.91 5.91 2.18
CA ILE A 202 -15.47 6.15 2.14
C ILE A 202 -15.12 6.86 0.83
N ASP A 203 -14.48 8.00 0.93
CA ASP A 203 -13.84 8.69 -0.20
C ASP A 203 -12.34 8.40 -0.21
N VAL A 204 -11.74 8.15 -1.37
CA VAL A 204 -10.30 7.87 -1.53
C VAL A 204 -9.62 8.97 -2.31
N ARG A 205 -8.52 9.51 -1.77
CA ARG A 205 -7.64 10.46 -2.46
C ARG A 205 -6.20 9.97 -2.50
N CYS A 206 -5.60 9.97 -3.69
CA CYS A 206 -4.17 9.74 -3.83
C CYS A 206 -3.42 11.05 -3.61
N GLY A 207 -2.44 11.04 -2.71
CA GLY A 207 -1.65 12.20 -2.36
C GLY A 207 -1.17 12.20 -0.92
N SER A 208 -0.51 13.29 -0.54
CA SER A 208 -0.06 13.53 0.83
C SER A 208 -1.17 14.12 1.70
N ILE A 209 -0.86 14.44 2.95
CA ILE A 209 -1.77 15.10 3.89
C ILE A 209 -2.31 16.46 3.35
N GLU A 210 -1.62 17.08 2.41
CA GLU A 210 -2.07 18.30 1.73
C GLU A 210 -3.36 18.09 0.92
N ALA A 211 -3.66 16.85 0.51
CA ALA A 211 -4.89 16.51 -0.23
C ALA A 211 -6.17 16.76 0.58
N VAL A 212 -6.05 16.84 1.91
CA VAL A 212 -7.17 17.06 2.85
C VAL A 212 -7.05 18.37 3.64
N LYS A 213 -6.16 19.25 3.21
CA LYS A 213 -5.94 20.55 3.87
C LYS A 213 -7.22 21.39 3.99
N GLY A 214 -7.48 21.87 5.19
CA GLY A 214 -8.65 22.69 5.49
C GLY A 214 -9.93 21.90 5.76
N GLU A 215 -9.87 20.57 5.74
CA GLU A 215 -10.94 19.69 6.21
C GLU A 215 -10.85 19.47 7.72
N HIS A 216 -11.93 18.96 8.33
CA HIS A 216 -11.96 18.65 9.76
C HIS A 216 -12.59 17.30 10.00
N TYR A 217 -12.00 16.56 10.95
CA TYR A 217 -12.38 15.19 11.31
C TYR A 217 -12.59 15.05 12.81
N ASP A 218 -13.47 14.14 13.20
CA ASP A 218 -13.72 13.79 14.61
C ASP A 218 -12.68 12.80 15.13
N PHE A 219 -12.08 12.01 14.24
CA PHE A 219 -10.96 11.13 14.55
C PHE A 219 -10.04 10.92 13.35
N ILE A 220 -8.78 10.60 13.62
CA ILE A 220 -7.76 10.29 12.62
C ILE A 220 -7.13 8.94 12.98
N LEU A 221 -6.97 8.10 11.96
CA LEU A 221 -6.24 6.84 11.99
C LEU A 221 -4.93 7.02 11.22
N ALA A 222 -3.81 6.58 11.76
CA ALA A 222 -2.52 6.64 11.09
C ALA A 222 -1.66 5.44 11.50
N ASN A 223 -1.62 4.42 10.65
CA ASN A 223 -0.79 3.23 10.83
C ASN A 223 0.42 3.30 9.90
N ILE A 224 1.33 4.23 10.18
CA ILE A 224 2.50 4.58 9.37
C ILE A 224 3.74 4.71 10.25
N ASN A 225 4.92 4.79 9.64
CA ASN A 225 6.16 4.81 10.41
C ASN A 225 6.32 6.06 11.31
N ARG A 226 7.07 5.91 12.39
CA ARG A 226 7.31 6.94 13.42
C ARG A 226 7.71 8.30 12.85
N ASN A 227 8.64 8.34 11.90
CA ASN A 227 9.18 9.61 11.41
C ASN A 227 8.10 10.40 10.65
N ILE A 228 7.31 9.73 9.82
CA ILE A 228 6.19 10.35 9.11
C ILE A 228 5.13 10.84 10.11
N LEU A 229 4.83 10.05 11.16
CA LEU A 229 3.87 10.46 12.21
C LEU A 229 4.31 11.77 12.90
N THR A 230 5.58 11.86 13.29
CA THR A 230 6.11 13.07 13.94
C THR A 230 6.10 14.27 12.99
N ASP A 231 6.44 14.08 11.73
CA ASP A 231 6.42 15.14 10.72
C ASP A 231 5.00 15.63 10.40
N MET A 232 4.00 14.74 10.46
CA MET A 232 2.59 15.07 10.20
C MET A 232 1.85 15.61 11.43
N MET A 233 2.43 15.60 12.63
CA MET A 233 1.76 15.98 13.87
C MET A 233 1.14 17.40 13.83
N PRO A 234 1.81 18.44 13.28
CA PRO A 234 1.19 19.76 13.10
C PRO A 234 -0.09 19.71 12.27
N SER A 235 -0.06 18.95 11.16
CA SER A 235 -1.21 18.81 10.26
C SER A 235 -2.36 18.05 10.92
N PHE A 236 -2.06 16.98 11.66
CA PHE A 236 -3.07 16.26 12.44
C PHE A 236 -3.75 17.19 13.47
N ALA A 237 -2.98 18.08 14.10
CA ALA A 237 -3.53 19.06 15.00
C ALA A 237 -4.46 20.07 14.32
N GLU A 238 -4.19 20.45 13.06
CA GLU A 238 -5.09 21.33 12.30
C GLU A 238 -6.37 20.62 11.84
N LEU A 239 -6.24 19.37 11.38
CA LEU A 239 -7.33 18.59 10.79
C LEU A 239 -8.29 18.00 11.83
N LEU A 240 -7.84 17.74 13.05
CA LEU A 240 -8.67 17.11 14.08
C LEU A 240 -9.49 18.14 14.83
N SER A 241 -10.76 17.86 15.05
CA SER A 241 -11.67 18.67 15.89
C SER A 241 -11.23 18.64 17.36
N SER A 242 -11.54 19.71 18.13
CA SER A 242 -11.26 19.71 19.59
C SER A 242 -11.99 18.53 20.28
N GLY A 243 -11.29 17.84 21.16
CA GLY A 243 -11.77 16.61 21.79
C GLY A 243 -11.72 15.35 20.90
N GLY A 244 -11.37 15.51 19.62
CA GLY A 244 -11.22 14.41 18.67
C GLY A 244 -10.04 13.50 19.02
N LYS A 245 -10.03 12.29 18.45
CA LYS A 245 -9.04 11.25 18.75
C LYS A 245 -8.08 11.01 17.58
N LEU A 246 -6.80 10.92 17.88
CA LEU A 246 -5.75 10.49 16.97
C LEU A 246 -5.23 9.11 17.40
N LEU A 247 -5.43 8.10 16.55
CA LEU A 247 -4.93 6.73 16.75
C LEU A 247 -3.69 6.54 15.89
N MET A 248 -2.58 6.23 16.51
CA MET A 248 -1.28 6.05 15.84
C MET A 248 -0.70 4.68 16.11
N SER A 249 -0.16 4.04 15.07
CA SER A 249 0.60 2.80 15.11
C SER A 249 1.63 2.75 13.97
N GLY A 250 2.33 1.62 13.80
CA GLY A 250 3.40 1.49 12.80
C GLY A 250 4.78 1.79 13.38
N PHE A 251 4.91 1.74 14.71
CA PHE A 251 6.16 1.94 15.46
C PHE A 251 6.24 1.01 16.67
N LEU A 252 7.45 0.85 17.19
CA LEU A 252 7.73 -0.03 18.32
C LEU A 252 7.49 0.67 19.67
N VAL A 253 7.32 -0.14 20.71
CA VAL A 253 7.14 0.35 22.10
C VAL A 253 8.25 1.30 22.53
N GLU A 254 9.48 1.09 22.08
CA GLU A 254 10.64 1.96 22.37
C GLU A 254 10.49 3.39 21.81
N ASP A 255 9.69 3.57 20.76
CA ASP A 255 9.43 4.86 20.11
C ASP A 255 8.31 5.68 20.78
N VAL A 256 7.56 5.09 21.71
CA VAL A 256 6.37 5.72 22.33
C VAL A 256 6.71 7.09 22.93
N ALA A 257 7.83 7.19 23.63
CA ALA A 257 8.23 8.46 24.26
C ALA A 257 8.43 9.59 23.24
N ILE A 258 8.93 9.27 22.04
CA ILE A 258 9.13 10.23 20.95
C ILE A 258 7.79 10.68 20.38
N ILE A 259 6.89 9.72 20.11
CA ILE A 259 5.56 10.01 19.58
C ILE A 259 4.76 10.88 20.54
N GLU A 260 4.74 10.52 21.84
CA GLU A 260 3.99 11.29 22.85
C GLU A 260 4.54 12.67 23.11
N ALA A 261 5.88 12.82 23.08
CA ALA A 261 6.50 14.13 23.20
C ALA A 261 6.08 15.03 22.00
N SER A 262 6.14 14.50 20.79
CA SER A 262 5.68 15.22 19.60
C SER A 262 4.18 15.53 19.67
N ALA A 263 3.35 14.59 20.09
CA ALA A 263 1.91 14.81 20.23
C ALA A 263 1.60 15.92 21.25
N ALA A 264 2.27 15.90 22.40
CA ALA A 264 2.08 16.91 23.46
C ALA A 264 2.45 18.33 22.99
N GLU A 265 3.48 18.49 22.15
CA GLU A 265 3.89 19.78 21.58
C GLU A 265 2.76 20.43 20.76
N TYR A 266 1.92 19.61 20.11
CA TYR A 266 0.83 20.07 19.26
C TYR A 266 -0.56 19.95 19.91
N GLY A 267 -0.63 19.87 21.23
CA GLY A 267 -1.88 19.95 21.99
C GLY A 267 -2.66 18.65 22.07
N PHE A 268 -1.95 17.52 22.01
CA PHE A 268 -2.55 16.21 22.23
C PHE A 268 -2.19 15.65 23.62
N GLU A 269 -3.10 14.91 24.21
CA GLU A 269 -2.92 14.15 25.44
C GLU A 269 -3.06 12.66 25.14
N SER A 270 -2.06 11.84 25.51
CA SER A 270 -2.14 10.37 25.39
C SER A 270 -3.16 9.85 26.40
N VAL A 271 -4.18 9.13 25.94
CA VAL A 271 -5.29 8.65 26.78
C VAL A 271 -5.36 7.12 26.86
N GLU A 272 -4.80 6.40 25.89
CA GLU A 272 -4.82 4.93 25.87
C GLU A 272 -3.61 4.40 25.12
N ARG A 273 -3.10 3.23 25.53
CA ARG A 273 -2.10 2.44 24.82
C ARG A 273 -2.50 0.98 24.79
N LYS A 274 -2.22 0.30 23.69
CA LYS A 274 -2.30 -1.16 23.57
C LYS A 274 -1.04 -1.69 22.95
N GLU A 275 -0.48 -2.74 23.51
CA GLU A 275 0.79 -3.33 23.08
C GLU A 275 0.60 -4.81 22.75
N ARG A 276 1.30 -5.29 21.72
CA ARG A 276 1.41 -6.70 21.35
C ARG A 276 2.68 -6.92 20.54
N ASP A 277 3.46 -7.94 20.89
CA ASP A 277 4.66 -8.36 20.13
C ASP A 277 5.65 -7.21 19.84
N GLY A 278 5.84 -6.30 20.79
CA GLY A 278 6.72 -5.14 20.65
C GLY A 278 6.15 -3.97 19.84
N TRP A 279 4.97 -4.13 19.25
CA TRP A 279 4.23 -3.07 18.54
C TRP A 279 3.21 -2.40 19.46
N VAL A 280 2.87 -1.17 19.16
CA VAL A 280 1.97 -0.36 20.00
C VAL A 280 0.96 0.44 19.17
N VAL A 281 -0.23 0.61 19.75
CA VAL A 281 -1.17 1.67 19.36
C VAL A 281 -1.20 2.69 20.47
N VAL A 282 -1.04 3.96 20.13
CA VAL A 282 -1.22 5.11 21.03
C VAL A 282 -2.45 5.87 20.57
N VAL A 283 -3.39 6.10 21.50
CA VAL A 283 -4.56 6.94 21.28
C VAL A 283 -4.34 8.25 22.01
N CYS A 284 -4.34 9.34 21.24
CA CYS A 284 -4.27 10.69 21.78
C CYS A 284 -5.61 11.41 21.59
N ARG A 285 -5.92 12.33 22.50
CA ARG A 285 -7.07 13.23 22.42
C ARG A 285 -6.56 14.66 22.21
N LYS A 286 -7.15 15.39 21.26
CA LYS A 286 -6.88 16.83 21.10
C LYS A 286 -7.50 17.60 22.24
N ILE A 287 -6.70 18.44 22.90
CA ILE A 287 -7.12 19.31 24.03
C ILE A 287 -7.89 20.52 23.53
#